data_e88a0619c7fc22553c5eb1d63b204478
#
_entry.id   e88a0619c7fc22553c5eb1d63b204478
#
_cell.length_a   1.000
_cell.length_b   1.000
_cell.length_c   1.000
_cell.angle_alpha   90.00
_cell.angle_beta   90.00
_cell.angle_gamma   90.00
#
_symmetry.space_group_name_H-M   'P 1'
#
loop_
_entity.id
_entity.type
_entity.pdbx_description
1 polymer ?
#
loop_
_entity_poly.entity_id
_entity_poly.type
_entity_poly.pdbx_seq_one_letter_code
_entity_poly.pdbx_strand_id
1 'polypeptide(L)'
;ERLGAFSNVWTVGIHFKVPFVERVAKKVSLKEQVLDYPPQPVITKDNVTMQIDTVVYFQITDPKLYAYGVEHPMMAMETLTATTLRNIIGDLELDQTLTSRDVINTRMRAILDEATDPWGIKVNRVELKNILPPQDIQNSMEKQMKAERDRRQAILQAEGAKHSQILVAEGEKEAAILKADAEKQAAILRAEAEKESAILRADGEAQAIRAVQQALADSLALLNEKAPNDQVLKLKIGRAHV
;
A
#
# COMPACT_ATOMS: atom_id res chain seq x y z
N GLU A 1 -56.46 2.03 22.34
CA GLU A 1 -57.04 2.02 23.70
C GLU A 1 -58.54 2.00 23.64
N ARG A 2 -59.14 1.30 24.58
CA ARG A 2 -60.59 1.26 24.79
C ARG A 2 -60.89 1.68 26.24
N LEU A 3 -61.58 2.81 26.39
CA LEU A 3 -61.89 3.39 27.74
C LEU A 3 -60.64 3.54 28.62
N GLY A 4 -59.48 3.90 28.04
CA GLY A 4 -58.21 4.08 28.75
C GLY A 4 -57.36 2.82 28.95
N ALA A 5 -57.91 1.62 28.67
CA ALA A 5 -57.15 0.38 28.72
C ALA A 5 -56.58 -0.02 27.35
N PHE A 6 -55.43 -0.70 27.34
CA PHE A 6 -54.90 -1.28 26.12
C PHE A 6 -55.89 -2.28 25.53
N SER A 7 -56.21 -2.15 24.26
CA SER A 7 -57.11 -3.06 23.54
C SER A 7 -56.35 -3.92 22.50
N ASN A 8 -55.76 -3.29 21.52
CA ASN A 8 -55.08 -3.99 20.43
C ASN A 8 -54.02 -3.10 19.74
N VAL A 9 -53.07 -3.72 19.10
CA VAL A 9 -52.13 -3.06 18.18
C VAL A 9 -52.68 -3.21 16.75
N TRP A 10 -52.84 -2.08 16.08
CA TRP A 10 -53.25 -2.06 14.68
C TRP A 10 -52.04 -2.17 13.78
N THR A 11 -52.02 -3.16 12.92
CA THR A 11 -51.02 -3.36 11.88
C THR A 11 -51.39 -2.55 10.64
N VAL A 12 -50.63 -2.72 9.55
CA VAL A 12 -50.90 -2.04 8.28
C VAL A 12 -52.28 -2.48 7.74
N GLY A 13 -53.12 -1.51 7.36
CA GLY A 13 -54.43 -1.78 6.79
C GLY A 13 -55.50 -0.77 7.23
N ILE A 14 -56.76 -1.03 6.79
CA ILE A 14 -57.93 -0.21 7.16
C ILE A 14 -58.45 -0.73 8.49
N HIS A 15 -58.56 0.14 9.46
CA HIS A 15 -59.11 -0.16 10.78
C HIS A 15 -60.27 0.80 11.11
N PHE A 16 -61.32 0.23 11.68
CA PHE A 16 -62.45 0.99 12.17
C PHE A 16 -62.39 1.15 13.66
N LYS A 17 -62.62 2.36 14.16
CA LYS A 17 -62.71 2.62 15.60
C LYS A 17 -64.12 3.02 15.96
N VAL A 18 -64.55 2.65 17.13
CA VAL A 18 -65.80 3.11 17.73
C VAL A 18 -65.61 4.50 18.32
N PRO A 19 -66.23 5.55 17.76
CA PRO A 19 -66.09 6.91 18.31
C PRO A 19 -66.57 6.93 19.75
N PHE A 20 -65.98 7.76 20.62
CA PHE A 20 -66.18 7.92 22.04
C PHE A 20 -65.65 6.77 22.95
N VAL A 21 -65.54 5.54 22.44
CA VAL A 21 -65.06 4.37 23.23
C VAL A 21 -63.60 4.05 22.95
N GLU A 22 -63.18 4.19 21.71
CA GLU A 22 -61.84 3.83 21.27
C GLU A 22 -61.04 5.07 20.85
N ARG A 23 -59.77 5.07 21.27
CA ARG A 23 -58.79 6.12 20.97
C ARG A 23 -57.51 5.51 20.45
N VAL A 24 -56.91 6.13 19.43
CA VAL A 24 -55.53 5.84 19.02
C VAL A 24 -54.60 6.52 20.02
N ALA A 25 -53.90 5.75 20.84
CA ALA A 25 -53.00 6.27 21.87
C ALA A 25 -51.71 6.86 21.24
N LYS A 26 -51.04 6.08 20.37
CA LYS A 26 -49.81 6.50 19.77
C LYS A 26 -49.66 5.87 18.37
N LYS A 27 -49.11 6.64 17.41
CA LYS A 27 -48.68 6.12 16.11
C LYS A 27 -47.15 5.91 16.18
N VAL A 28 -46.71 4.69 15.87
CA VAL A 28 -45.33 4.29 16.01
C VAL A 28 -44.79 3.86 14.64
N SER A 29 -43.66 4.38 14.24
CA SER A 29 -42.96 3.92 13.03
C SER A 29 -42.04 2.74 13.41
N LEU A 30 -42.18 1.64 12.69
CA LEU A 30 -41.32 0.46 12.86
C LEU A 30 -40.05 0.52 12.01
N LYS A 31 -39.88 1.63 11.27
CA LYS A 31 -38.65 1.87 10.50
C LYS A 31 -37.52 2.22 11.47
N GLU A 32 -36.30 1.95 11.03
CA GLU A 32 -35.11 2.43 11.73
C GLU A 32 -35.16 3.96 11.86
N GLN A 33 -34.87 4.42 13.05
CA GLN A 33 -34.81 5.84 13.41
C GLN A 33 -33.44 6.17 13.93
N VAL A 34 -33.06 7.44 13.81
CA VAL A 34 -31.75 7.96 14.21
C VAL A 34 -31.97 9.06 15.25
N LEU A 35 -31.26 8.97 16.36
CA LEU A 35 -31.20 10.02 17.39
C LEU A 35 -29.79 10.57 17.43
N ASP A 36 -29.66 11.86 17.19
CA ASP A 36 -28.41 12.60 17.31
C ASP A 36 -28.44 13.35 18.65
N TYR A 37 -27.60 12.96 19.57
CA TYR A 37 -27.51 13.56 20.88
C TYR A 37 -26.45 14.66 20.91
N PRO A 38 -26.73 15.80 21.60
CA PRO A 38 -25.78 16.88 21.72
C PRO A 38 -24.52 16.43 22.47
N PRO A 39 -23.41 17.21 22.32
CA PRO A 39 -22.15 16.91 23.01
C PRO A 39 -22.34 16.74 24.52
N GLN A 40 -21.91 15.59 25.03
CA GLN A 40 -21.97 15.26 26.45
C GLN A 40 -20.59 15.43 27.09
N PRO A 41 -20.49 16.17 28.22
CA PRO A 41 -19.23 16.27 28.93
C PRO A 41 -18.93 14.96 29.65
N VAL A 42 -17.75 14.41 29.40
CA VAL A 42 -17.24 13.19 30.04
C VAL A 42 -15.82 13.41 30.54
N ILE A 43 -15.40 12.63 31.52
CA ILE A 43 -14.07 12.69 32.13
C ILE A 43 -13.43 11.33 31.95
N THR A 44 -12.25 11.30 31.39
CA THR A 44 -11.44 10.09 31.21
C THR A 44 -10.74 9.68 32.50
N LYS A 45 -10.15 8.46 32.50
CA LYS A 45 -9.40 7.93 33.63
C LYS A 45 -8.19 8.80 34.03
N ASP A 46 -7.55 9.43 33.06
CA ASP A 46 -6.45 10.39 33.22
C ASP A 46 -6.90 11.83 33.53
N ASN A 47 -8.19 11.97 33.94
CA ASN A 47 -8.80 13.22 34.41
C ASN A 47 -8.86 14.34 33.35
N VAL A 48 -8.99 13.97 32.07
CA VAL A 48 -9.23 14.92 30.99
C VAL A 48 -10.72 15.05 30.72
N THR A 49 -11.26 16.27 30.80
CA THR A 49 -12.66 16.55 30.42
C THR A 49 -12.77 16.73 28.93
N MET A 50 -13.64 15.98 28.29
CA MET A 50 -13.89 16.09 26.84
C MET A 50 -15.38 16.14 26.54
N GLN A 51 -15.74 16.57 25.34
CA GLN A 51 -17.10 16.55 24.84
C GLN A 51 -17.23 15.51 23.73
N ILE A 52 -18.24 14.65 23.83
CA ILE A 52 -18.47 13.56 22.90
C ILE A 52 -19.92 13.59 22.42
N ASP A 53 -20.07 13.65 21.08
CA ASP A 53 -21.37 13.53 20.42
C ASP A 53 -21.64 12.06 20.11
N THR A 54 -22.89 11.64 20.30
CA THR A 54 -23.29 10.25 20.07
C THR A 54 -24.51 10.18 19.19
N VAL A 55 -24.50 9.26 18.23
CA VAL A 55 -25.64 8.95 17.35
C VAL A 55 -26.08 7.52 17.62
N VAL A 56 -27.37 7.33 17.86
CA VAL A 56 -27.97 6.02 18.12
C VAL A 56 -28.97 5.68 17.03
N TYR A 57 -28.75 4.53 16.39
CA TYR A 57 -29.64 3.93 15.40
C TYR A 57 -30.47 2.84 16.09
N PHE A 58 -31.76 3.00 16.06
CA PHE A 58 -32.68 2.08 16.75
C PHE A 58 -33.94 1.85 15.93
N GLN A 59 -34.63 0.78 16.23
CA GLN A 59 -35.95 0.49 15.70
C GLN A 59 -36.87 0.02 16.79
N ILE A 60 -38.18 0.29 16.64
CA ILE A 60 -39.19 -0.16 17.56
C ILE A 60 -39.65 -1.55 17.14
N THR A 61 -39.45 -2.55 18.00
CA THR A 61 -39.81 -3.94 17.76
C THR A 61 -41.20 -4.25 18.30
N ASP A 62 -41.55 -3.74 19.48
CA ASP A 62 -42.89 -3.92 20.08
C ASP A 62 -43.53 -2.58 20.36
N PRO A 63 -44.57 -2.17 19.56
CA PRO A 63 -45.31 -0.93 19.79
C PRO A 63 -46.03 -0.85 21.10
N LYS A 64 -46.42 -2.01 21.71
CA LYS A 64 -47.09 -2.04 23.01
C LYS A 64 -46.11 -1.70 24.11
N LEU A 65 -44.97 -2.35 24.16
CA LEU A 65 -43.92 -2.07 25.15
C LEU A 65 -43.40 -0.63 25.00
N TYR A 66 -43.26 -0.14 23.76
CA TYR A 66 -42.87 1.23 23.52
C TYR A 66 -43.85 2.28 24.02
N ALA A 67 -45.16 1.98 23.96
CA ALA A 67 -46.20 2.92 24.38
C ALA A 67 -46.44 2.92 25.87
N TYR A 68 -46.26 1.76 26.55
CA TYR A 68 -46.64 1.55 27.93
C TYR A 68 -45.48 1.12 28.86
N GLY A 69 -44.35 0.74 28.34
CA GLY A 69 -43.19 0.28 29.11
C GLY A 69 -42.46 1.40 29.83
N VAL A 70 -42.40 2.59 29.22
CA VAL A 70 -41.78 3.79 29.79
C VAL A 70 -42.52 5.04 29.32
N GLU A 71 -42.64 6.04 30.18
CA GLU A 71 -43.42 7.24 29.89
C GLU A 71 -42.80 8.08 28.74
N HIS A 72 -41.49 8.32 28.80
CA HIS A 72 -40.75 9.11 27.82
C HIS A 72 -39.54 8.32 27.28
N PRO A 73 -39.77 7.36 26.36
CA PRO A 73 -38.71 6.45 25.88
C PRO A 73 -37.50 7.16 25.28
N MET A 74 -37.70 8.26 24.58
CA MET A 74 -36.60 9.01 23.95
C MET A 74 -35.71 9.71 24.98
N MET A 75 -36.31 10.35 26.00
CA MET A 75 -35.58 10.97 27.10
C MET A 75 -34.85 9.92 27.96
N ALA A 76 -35.53 8.78 28.22
CA ALA A 76 -34.91 7.68 28.95
C ALA A 76 -33.69 7.13 28.21
N MET A 77 -33.78 6.98 26.88
CA MET A 77 -32.65 6.53 26.03
C MET A 77 -31.50 7.55 26.01
N GLU A 78 -31.81 8.86 25.94
CA GLU A 78 -30.82 9.93 26.04
C GLU A 78 -30.03 9.86 27.35
N THR A 79 -30.76 9.80 28.48
CA THR A 79 -30.14 9.71 29.79
C THR A 79 -29.31 8.44 29.96
N LEU A 80 -29.83 7.31 29.47
CA LEU A 80 -29.12 6.04 29.49
C LEU A 80 -27.85 6.09 28.63
N THR A 81 -27.94 6.66 27.45
CA THR A 81 -26.78 6.85 26.54
C THR A 81 -25.73 7.72 27.20
N ALA A 82 -26.10 8.85 27.77
CA ALA A 82 -25.18 9.76 28.46
C ALA A 82 -24.48 9.11 29.66
N THR A 83 -25.22 8.36 30.48
CA THR A 83 -24.66 7.67 31.65
C THR A 83 -23.76 6.50 31.26
N THR A 84 -24.16 5.71 30.27
CA THR A 84 -23.35 4.60 29.75
C THR A 84 -22.06 5.11 29.11
N LEU A 85 -22.16 6.17 28.32
CA LEU A 85 -20.98 6.82 27.74
C LEU A 85 -20.00 7.27 28.82
N ARG A 86 -20.50 7.97 29.84
CA ARG A 86 -19.67 8.44 30.96
C ARG A 86 -18.96 7.29 31.67
N ASN A 87 -19.65 6.19 31.92
CA ASN A 87 -19.07 5.03 32.59
C ASN A 87 -17.95 4.39 31.71
N ILE A 88 -18.23 4.16 30.45
CA ILE A 88 -17.26 3.53 29.54
C ILE A 88 -16.01 4.42 29.35
N ILE A 89 -16.19 5.73 29.17
CA ILE A 89 -15.07 6.67 28.98
C ILE A 89 -14.29 6.87 30.29
N GLY A 90 -14.96 6.84 31.43
CA GLY A 90 -14.30 6.93 32.75
C GLY A 90 -13.31 5.81 33.06
N ASP A 91 -13.43 4.67 32.38
CA ASP A 91 -12.52 3.53 32.51
C ASP A 91 -11.34 3.60 31.52
N LEU A 92 -11.39 4.51 30.54
CA LEU A 92 -10.42 4.63 29.44
C LEU A 92 -9.55 5.88 29.61
N GLU A 93 -8.32 5.75 29.15
CA GLU A 93 -7.41 6.90 28.97
C GLU A 93 -7.76 7.68 27.70
N LEU A 94 -7.31 8.94 27.60
CA LEU A 94 -7.55 9.80 26.45
C LEU A 94 -7.16 9.15 25.12
N ASP A 95 -5.94 8.62 25.03
CA ASP A 95 -5.43 7.97 23.81
C ASP A 95 -6.26 6.74 23.43
N GLN A 96 -6.69 5.96 24.42
CA GLN A 96 -7.57 4.81 24.19
C GLN A 96 -8.94 5.24 23.69
N THR A 97 -9.49 6.32 24.22
CA THR A 97 -10.77 6.87 23.79
C THR A 97 -10.75 7.34 22.35
N LEU A 98 -9.63 7.91 21.89
CA LEU A 98 -9.46 8.39 20.53
C LEU A 98 -9.22 7.25 19.53
N THR A 99 -8.53 6.19 19.94
CA THR A 99 -8.10 5.09 19.05
C THR A 99 -9.07 3.90 19.03
N SER A 100 -9.83 3.67 20.11
CA SER A 100 -10.66 2.47 20.28
C SER A 100 -12.16 2.73 20.10
N ARG A 101 -12.55 3.61 19.18
CA ARG A 101 -13.96 3.98 18.93
C ARG A 101 -14.84 2.76 18.69
N ASP A 102 -14.38 1.77 17.92
CA ASP A 102 -15.16 0.57 17.59
C ASP A 102 -15.48 -0.27 18.82
N VAL A 103 -14.54 -0.34 19.78
CA VAL A 103 -14.75 -1.05 21.05
C VAL A 103 -15.78 -0.34 21.89
N ILE A 104 -15.70 1.00 21.97
CA ILE A 104 -16.66 1.83 22.70
C ILE A 104 -18.06 1.69 22.09
N ASN A 105 -18.19 1.84 20.77
CA ASN A 105 -19.43 1.70 20.02
C ASN A 105 -20.09 0.32 20.29
N THR A 106 -19.30 -0.75 20.26
CA THR A 106 -19.79 -2.12 20.51
C THR A 106 -20.25 -2.31 21.93
N ARG A 107 -19.50 -1.81 22.92
CA ARG A 107 -19.90 -1.88 24.34
C ARG A 107 -21.16 -1.06 24.62
N MET A 108 -21.21 0.16 24.10
CA MET A 108 -22.40 1.02 24.22
C MET A 108 -23.62 0.34 23.62
N ARG A 109 -23.51 -0.18 22.41
CA ARG A 109 -24.61 -0.90 21.76
C ARG A 109 -25.13 -2.05 22.61
N ALA A 110 -24.25 -2.88 23.14
CA ALA A 110 -24.64 -4.06 23.95
C ALA A 110 -25.41 -3.64 25.21
N ILE A 111 -24.91 -2.64 25.94
CA ILE A 111 -25.57 -2.17 27.19
C ILE A 111 -26.87 -1.46 26.87
N LEU A 112 -26.93 -0.65 25.82
CA LEU A 112 -28.14 0.08 25.42
C LEU A 112 -29.21 -0.90 24.93
N ASP A 113 -28.86 -1.89 24.11
CA ASP A 113 -29.78 -2.89 23.57
C ASP A 113 -30.42 -3.71 24.70
N GLU A 114 -29.61 -4.20 25.64
CA GLU A 114 -30.09 -4.92 26.81
C GLU A 114 -31.04 -4.07 27.68
N ALA A 115 -30.70 -2.81 27.92
CA ALA A 115 -31.48 -1.92 28.77
C ALA A 115 -32.77 -1.41 28.09
N THR A 116 -32.83 -1.36 26.77
CA THR A 116 -33.99 -0.85 26.00
C THR A 116 -34.95 -1.96 25.54
N ASP A 117 -34.54 -3.22 25.60
CA ASP A 117 -35.37 -4.37 25.23
C ASP A 117 -36.72 -4.41 25.98
N PRO A 118 -36.80 -4.16 27.31
CA PRO A 118 -38.08 -4.06 28.06
C PRO A 118 -39.01 -2.95 27.56
N TRP A 119 -38.48 -1.97 26.83
CA TRP A 119 -39.26 -0.86 26.25
C TRP A 119 -39.69 -1.14 24.81
N GLY A 120 -39.39 -2.33 24.30
CA GLY A 120 -39.66 -2.71 22.89
C GLY A 120 -38.84 -1.92 21.86
N ILE A 121 -37.66 -1.47 22.26
CA ILE A 121 -36.73 -0.75 21.42
C ILE A 121 -35.49 -1.62 21.21
N LYS A 122 -35.08 -1.81 19.97
CA LYS A 122 -33.85 -2.50 19.60
C LYS A 122 -32.82 -1.51 19.10
N VAL A 123 -31.65 -1.49 19.72
CA VAL A 123 -30.53 -0.66 19.31
C VAL A 123 -29.68 -1.42 18.30
N ASN A 124 -29.72 -0.97 17.05
CA ASN A 124 -28.98 -1.60 15.97
C ASN A 124 -27.51 -1.20 15.99
N ARG A 125 -27.23 0.10 16.16
CA ARG A 125 -25.89 0.66 16.10
C ARG A 125 -25.78 1.92 16.95
N VAL A 126 -24.61 2.11 17.54
CA VAL A 126 -24.22 3.34 18.25
C VAL A 126 -22.91 3.82 17.66
N GLU A 127 -22.81 5.11 17.41
CA GLU A 127 -21.59 5.71 16.88
C GLU A 127 -21.21 6.98 17.63
N LEU A 128 -19.93 7.09 17.96
CA LEU A 128 -19.33 8.33 18.42
C LEU A 128 -19.01 9.20 17.23
N LYS A 129 -19.65 10.37 17.12
CA LYS A 129 -19.52 11.31 16.02
C LYS A 129 -18.25 12.14 16.15
N ASN A 130 -18.17 12.97 17.18
CA ASN A 130 -17.02 13.80 17.49
C ASN A 130 -16.53 13.53 18.90
N ILE A 131 -15.20 13.53 19.05
CA ILE A 131 -14.55 13.49 20.36
C ILE A 131 -13.68 14.75 20.43
N LEU A 132 -14.06 15.70 21.27
CA LEU A 132 -13.45 17.02 21.37
C LEU A 132 -12.77 17.15 22.74
N PRO A 133 -11.46 16.92 22.84
CA PRO A 133 -10.69 17.22 24.04
C PRO A 133 -10.52 18.74 24.19
N PRO A 134 -10.08 19.23 25.37
CA PRO A 134 -9.79 20.65 25.60
C PRO A 134 -8.74 21.17 24.61
N GLN A 135 -8.84 22.46 24.28
CA GLN A 135 -7.98 23.09 23.26
C GLN A 135 -6.47 22.97 23.59
N ASP A 136 -6.12 23.06 24.87
CA ASP A 136 -4.72 22.94 25.32
C ASP A 136 -4.15 21.54 25.05
N ILE A 137 -4.98 20.50 25.22
CA ILE A 137 -4.62 19.13 24.93
C ILE A 137 -4.50 18.93 23.42
N GLN A 138 -5.44 19.46 22.62
CA GLN A 138 -5.38 19.40 21.16
C GLN A 138 -4.09 20.03 20.64
N ASN A 139 -3.75 21.25 21.10
CA ASN A 139 -2.54 21.94 20.70
C ASN A 139 -1.26 21.18 21.09
N SER A 140 -1.27 20.52 22.24
CA SER A 140 -0.14 19.71 22.70
C SER A 140 0.02 18.43 21.87
N MET A 141 -1.09 17.74 21.55
CA MET A 141 -1.11 16.57 20.69
C MET A 141 -0.67 16.92 19.26
N GLU A 142 -1.13 18.05 18.71
CA GLU A 142 -0.70 18.51 17.39
C GLU A 142 0.80 18.76 17.33
N LYS A 143 1.37 19.41 18.34
CA LYS A 143 2.82 19.64 18.44
C LYS A 143 3.60 18.33 18.53
N GLN A 144 3.12 17.40 19.37
CA GLN A 144 3.73 16.08 19.51
C GLN A 144 3.68 15.28 18.21
N MET A 145 2.50 15.24 17.57
CA MET A 145 2.34 14.54 16.28
C MET A 145 3.20 15.17 15.17
N LYS A 146 3.33 16.49 15.15
CA LYS A 146 4.21 17.18 14.20
C LYS A 146 5.66 16.78 14.44
N ALA A 147 6.14 16.85 15.68
CA ALA A 147 7.50 16.47 16.03
C ALA A 147 7.82 15.01 15.68
N GLU A 148 6.87 14.09 15.92
CA GLU A 148 7.03 12.69 15.57
C GLU A 148 7.04 12.45 14.05
N ARG A 149 6.21 13.18 13.29
CA ARG A 149 6.24 13.14 11.82
C ARG A 149 7.55 13.68 11.27
N ASP A 150 8.03 14.80 11.79
CA ASP A 150 9.29 15.41 11.39
C ASP A 150 10.46 14.46 11.68
N ARG A 151 10.46 13.83 12.85
CA ARG A 151 11.43 12.79 13.21
C ARG A 151 11.41 11.60 12.24
N ARG A 152 10.23 11.05 11.96
CA ARG A 152 10.10 9.93 11.00
C ARG A 152 10.54 10.34 9.61
N GLN A 153 10.20 11.54 9.17
CA GLN A 153 10.63 12.08 7.88
C GLN A 153 12.15 12.17 7.81
N ALA A 154 12.82 12.69 8.84
CA ALA A 154 14.27 12.78 8.88
C ALA A 154 14.95 11.40 8.83
N ILE A 155 14.41 10.40 9.55
CA ILE A 155 14.91 9.02 9.52
C ILE A 155 14.76 8.42 8.10
N LEU A 156 13.58 8.51 7.52
CA LEU A 156 13.32 7.99 6.17
C LEU A 156 14.18 8.66 5.09
N GLN A 157 14.42 9.97 5.21
CA GLN A 157 15.31 10.69 4.31
C GLN A 157 16.77 10.24 4.46
N ALA A 158 17.24 10.04 5.69
CA ALA A 158 18.59 9.56 5.95
C ALA A 158 18.79 8.11 5.46
N GLU A 159 17.82 7.25 5.67
CA GLU A 159 17.83 5.86 5.17
C GLU A 159 17.77 5.83 3.63
N GLY A 160 16.92 6.64 3.02
CA GLY A 160 16.82 6.79 1.56
C GLY A 160 18.13 7.30 0.94
N ALA A 161 18.77 8.32 1.56
CA ALA A 161 20.05 8.83 1.11
C ALA A 161 21.16 7.77 1.21
N LYS A 162 21.22 7.06 2.34
CA LYS A 162 22.17 5.94 2.52
C LYS A 162 21.96 4.85 1.46
N HIS A 163 20.74 4.43 1.25
CA HIS A 163 20.44 3.38 0.27
C HIS A 163 20.75 3.80 -1.15
N SER A 164 20.46 5.06 -1.50
CA SER A 164 20.83 5.64 -2.79
C SER A 164 22.35 5.65 -3.00
N GLN A 165 23.12 6.07 -1.99
CA GLN A 165 24.60 6.06 -2.07
C GLN A 165 25.17 4.64 -2.24
N ILE A 166 24.61 3.66 -1.56
CA ILE A 166 25.03 2.25 -1.70
C ILE A 166 24.77 1.76 -3.12
N LEU A 167 23.55 1.99 -3.65
CA LEU A 167 23.21 1.58 -5.02
C LEU A 167 24.06 2.26 -6.09
N VAL A 168 24.38 3.54 -5.90
CA VAL A 168 25.30 4.26 -6.82
C VAL A 168 26.69 3.65 -6.78
N ALA A 169 27.24 3.41 -5.57
CA ALA A 169 28.57 2.81 -5.42
C ALA A 169 28.64 1.37 -5.95
N GLU A 170 27.58 0.57 -5.78
CA GLU A 170 27.48 -0.76 -6.38
C GLU A 170 27.40 -0.71 -7.90
N GLY A 171 26.62 0.22 -8.45
CA GLY A 171 26.52 0.43 -9.90
C GLY A 171 27.84 0.90 -10.52
N GLU A 172 28.57 1.80 -9.87
CA GLU A 172 29.90 2.23 -10.31
C GLU A 172 30.93 1.09 -10.27
N LYS A 173 30.89 0.25 -9.24
CA LYS A 173 31.73 -0.94 -9.12
C LYS A 173 31.42 -1.94 -10.24
N GLU A 174 30.17 -2.26 -10.49
CA GLU A 174 29.77 -3.15 -11.59
C GLU A 174 30.19 -2.60 -12.97
N ALA A 175 29.97 -1.31 -13.19
CA ALA A 175 30.37 -0.65 -14.43
C ALA A 175 31.90 -0.70 -14.62
N ALA A 176 32.69 -0.51 -13.57
CA ALA A 176 34.14 -0.61 -13.61
C ALA A 176 34.61 -2.04 -13.91
N ILE A 177 33.99 -3.05 -13.34
CA ILE A 177 34.29 -4.47 -13.60
C ILE A 177 33.98 -4.82 -15.04
N LEU A 178 32.79 -4.48 -15.53
CA LEU A 178 32.36 -4.70 -16.92
C LEU A 178 33.32 -4.03 -17.94
N LYS A 179 33.74 -2.81 -17.62
CA LYS A 179 34.70 -2.08 -18.49
C LYS A 179 36.07 -2.76 -18.52
N ALA A 180 36.58 -3.20 -17.37
CA ALA A 180 37.84 -3.92 -17.29
C ALA A 180 37.81 -5.28 -18.03
N ASP A 181 36.70 -6.01 -17.89
CA ASP A 181 36.51 -7.27 -18.63
C ASP A 181 36.37 -7.04 -20.14
N ALA A 182 35.67 -6.00 -20.56
CA ALA A 182 35.60 -5.64 -21.99
C ALA A 182 36.97 -5.25 -22.57
N GLU A 183 37.76 -4.46 -21.84
CA GLU A 183 39.11 -4.09 -22.23
C GLU A 183 40.04 -5.34 -22.35
N LYS A 184 39.93 -6.26 -21.38
CA LYS A 184 40.66 -7.54 -21.39
C LYS A 184 40.27 -8.39 -22.59
N GLN A 185 38.99 -8.56 -22.88
CA GLN A 185 38.51 -9.30 -24.04
C GLN A 185 38.96 -8.65 -25.37
N ALA A 186 38.87 -7.33 -25.45
CA ALA A 186 39.35 -6.60 -26.63
C ALA A 186 40.85 -6.78 -26.82
N ALA A 187 41.65 -6.78 -25.77
CA ALA A 187 43.10 -7.02 -25.86
C ALA A 187 43.43 -8.47 -26.33
N ILE A 188 42.71 -9.46 -25.80
CA ILE A 188 42.87 -10.86 -26.24
C ILE A 188 42.52 -11.01 -27.72
N LEU A 189 41.37 -10.48 -28.17
CA LEU A 189 40.93 -10.55 -29.55
C LEU A 189 41.92 -9.85 -30.51
N ARG A 190 42.50 -8.73 -30.08
CA ARG A 190 43.55 -8.05 -30.89
C ARG A 190 44.81 -8.89 -31.01
N ALA A 191 45.27 -9.48 -29.91
CA ALA A 191 46.45 -10.35 -29.94
C ALA A 191 46.22 -11.62 -30.77
N GLU A 192 45.04 -12.21 -30.73
CA GLU A 192 44.67 -13.35 -31.58
C GLU A 192 44.61 -12.96 -33.07
N ALA A 193 44.01 -11.82 -33.40
CA ALA A 193 43.95 -11.32 -34.76
C ALA A 193 45.35 -10.98 -35.32
N GLU A 194 46.23 -10.38 -34.51
CA GLU A 194 47.64 -10.15 -34.88
C GLU A 194 48.39 -11.44 -35.16
N LYS A 195 48.22 -12.45 -34.25
CA LYS A 195 48.81 -13.77 -34.46
C LYS A 195 48.31 -14.44 -35.73
N GLU A 196 47.02 -14.44 -35.99
CA GLU A 196 46.42 -15.02 -37.18
C GLU A 196 46.88 -14.30 -38.45
N SER A 197 46.91 -12.96 -38.41
CA SER A 197 47.44 -12.18 -39.54
C SER A 197 48.94 -12.43 -39.84
N ALA A 198 49.75 -12.62 -38.78
CA ALA A 198 51.16 -12.97 -38.95
C ALA A 198 51.34 -14.37 -39.54
N ILE A 199 50.54 -15.36 -39.12
CA ILE A 199 50.56 -16.72 -39.68
C ILE A 199 50.15 -16.67 -41.18
N LEU A 200 49.05 -15.99 -41.50
CA LEU A 200 48.58 -15.87 -42.89
C LEU A 200 49.59 -15.17 -43.78
N ARG A 201 50.33 -14.15 -43.30
CA ARG A 201 51.43 -13.50 -44.06
C ARG A 201 52.60 -14.45 -44.30
N ALA A 202 53.01 -15.19 -43.21
CA ALA A 202 54.10 -16.15 -43.35
C ALA A 202 53.74 -17.30 -44.28
N ASP A 203 52.54 -17.80 -44.28
CA ASP A 203 52.03 -18.82 -45.21
C ASP A 203 51.99 -18.27 -46.68
N GLY A 204 51.50 -17.06 -46.84
CA GLY A 204 51.45 -16.37 -48.14
C GLY A 204 52.85 -16.19 -48.72
N GLU A 205 53.81 -15.73 -47.89
CA GLU A 205 55.22 -15.61 -48.32
C GLU A 205 55.87 -16.97 -48.67
N ALA A 206 55.61 -18.00 -47.88
CA ALA A 206 56.07 -19.35 -48.13
C ALA A 206 55.50 -19.92 -49.47
N GLN A 207 54.20 -19.69 -49.70
CA GLN A 207 53.58 -20.08 -50.98
C GLN A 207 54.15 -19.31 -52.20
N ALA A 208 54.34 -18.00 -52.00
CA ALA A 208 54.94 -17.18 -53.04
C ALA A 208 56.39 -17.67 -53.42
N ILE A 209 57.21 -17.96 -52.38
CA ILE A 209 58.58 -18.49 -52.60
C ILE A 209 58.54 -19.86 -53.29
N ARG A 210 57.64 -20.76 -52.88
CA ARG A 210 57.45 -22.08 -53.53
C ARG A 210 57.03 -21.93 -54.99
N ALA A 211 56.09 -21.03 -55.30
CA ALA A 211 55.60 -20.79 -56.64
C ALA A 211 56.74 -20.25 -57.54
N VAL A 212 57.57 -19.34 -57.00
CA VAL A 212 58.74 -18.82 -57.72
C VAL A 212 59.79 -19.93 -57.98
N GLN A 213 60.09 -20.74 -56.98
CA GLN A 213 61.01 -21.87 -57.12
C GLN A 213 60.50 -22.92 -58.13
N GLN A 214 59.20 -23.20 -58.11
CA GLN A 214 58.58 -24.14 -59.05
C GLN A 214 58.67 -23.59 -60.49
N ALA A 215 58.35 -22.33 -60.68
CA ALA A 215 58.47 -21.67 -62.00
C ALA A 215 59.92 -21.66 -62.50
N LEU A 216 60.90 -21.47 -61.60
CA LEU A 216 62.34 -21.57 -61.96
C LEU A 216 62.71 -23.01 -62.29
N ALA A 217 62.25 -24.02 -61.55
CA ALA A 217 62.52 -25.43 -61.87
C ALA A 217 61.91 -25.84 -63.22
N ASP A 218 60.65 -25.42 -63.49
CA ASP A 218 59.96 -25.67 -64.73
C ASP A 218 60.68 -24.98 -65.92
N SER A 219 61.17 -23.77 -65.68
CA SER A 219 61.99 -23.05 -66.72
C SER A 219 63.35 -23.71 -67.03
N LEU A 220 63.99 -24.26 -65.98
CA LEU A 220 65.20 -25.04 -66.09
C LEU A 220 65.01 -26.38 -66.83
N ALA A 221 63.87 -27.06 -66.49
CA ALA A 221 63.46 -28.30 -67.15
C ALA A 221 63.21 -28.09 -68.64
N LEU A 222 62.52 -27.04 -69.04
CA LEU A 222 62.27 -26.64 -70.44
C LEU A 222 63.55 -26.27 -71.16
N LEU A 223 64.52 -25.68 -70.48
CA LEU A 223 65.83 -25.35 -71.04
C LEU A 223 66.65 -26.60 -71.26
N ASN A 224 66.56 -27.57 -70.40
CA ASN A 224 67.26 -28.85 -70.47
C ASN A 224 66.70 -29.74 -71.59
N GLU A 225 65.41 -29.71 -71.85
CA GLU A 225 64.69 -30.49 -72.84
C GLU A 225 64.99 -29.98 -74.29
N LYS A 226 65.25 -28.70 -74.43
CA LYS A 226 65.52 -28.07 -75.73
C LYS A 226 67.00 -27.98 -76.11
N ALA A 227 67.94 -28.59 -75.33
CA ALA A 227 69.42 -28.63 -75.56
C ALA A 227 69.97 -27.29 -76.04
N PRO A 228 69.86 -26.21 -75.23
CA PRO A 228 70.35 -24.90 -75.69
C PRO A 228 71.86 -24.86 -75.65
N ASN A 229 72.45 -24.21 -76.71
CA ASN A 229 73.87 -24.00 -76.89
C ASN A 229 74.47 -23.26 -75.68
N ASP A 230 75.65 -23.59 -75.23
CA ASP A 230 76.41 -23.09 -74.08
C ASP A 230 76.45 -21.57 -73.90
N GLN A 231 76.27 -20.81 -74.96
CA GLN A 231 76.22 -19.32 -75.02
C GLN A 231 74.92 -18.74 -74.44
N VAL A 232 73.78 -19.45 -74.50
CA VAL A 232 72.47 -18.99 -74.01
C VAL A 232 72.35 -19.21 -72.49
N LEU A 233 73.07 -20.22 -71.99
CA LEU A 233 73.15 -20.47 -70.54
C LEU A 233 73.91 -19.34 -69.80
N LYS A 234 74.98 -18.83 -70.35
CA LYS A 234 75.78 -17.70 -69.81
C LYS A 234 75.01 -16.38 -69.79
N LEU A 235 74.12 -16.13 -70.73
CA LEU A 235 73.34 -14.90 -70.80
C LEU A 235 72.21 -14.84 -69.75
N LYS A 236 71.66 -15.99 -69.33
CA LYS A 236 70.56 -16.06 -68.36
C LYS A 236 71.04 -16.04 -66.92
N ILE A 237 72.25 -16.60 -66.63
CA ILE A 237 72.81 -16.56 -65.27
C ILE A 237 73.30 -15.13 -64.93
N GLY A 238 73.75 -14.36 -65.93
CA GLY A 238 74.20 -12.97 -65.76
C GLY A 238 73.08 -11.96 -65.48
N ARG A 239 71.76 -12.30 -65.72
CA ARG A 239 70.58 -11.43 -65.41
C ARG A 239 69.91 -11.69 -64.06
N ALA A 240 70.37 -12.70 -63.36
CA ALA A 240 69.78 -13.03 -62.02
C ALA A 240 70.55 -12.38 -60.85
N HIS A 241 71.53 -11.51 -61.14
CA HIS A 241 72.33 -10.79 -60.17
C HIS A 241 72.30 -9.27 -60.35
N VAL A 242 71.07 -8.65 -60.65
CA VAL A 242 70.86 -7.22 -60.51
C VAL A 242 69.54 -6.98 -59.75
#